data_635c1309d25f3fea53c4b4778cb66bac
#
_entry.id   635c1309d25f3fea53c4b4778cb66bac
#
_cell.length_a   1.000
_cell.length_b   1.000
_cell.length_c   1.000
_cell.angle_alpha   90.00
_cell.angle_beta   90.00
_cell.angle_gamma   90.00
#
_symmetry.space_group_name_H-M   'P 1'
#
loop_
_entity.id
_entity.type
_entity.pdbx_description
1 polymer ?
#
loop_
_entity_poly.entity_id
_entity_poly.type
_entity_poly.pdbx_seq_one_letter_code
_entity_poly.pdbx_strand_id
1 'polypeptide(L)'
;MTTGPLIVNSRFYMTDKRIVLTTAGSEEEAQKIARHLVEDRLAACVNIVPQIISVYRWEGNVEEAREWLLVVKTTAAAFVQVREAIAEIHSYELPECICLNIEDGSNDYLQWVADAVLGERSKE
;
A
#
# COMPACT_ATOMS: atom_id res chain seq x y z
N MET A 1 -5.02 36.23 -9.49
CA MET A 1 -5.57 35.86 -8.35
C MET A 1 -4.60 35.01 -7.56
N THR A 2 -4.63 34.96 -6.55
CA THR A 2 -4.11 34.27 -5.45
C THR A 2 -3.27 33.08 -5.75
N THR A 3 -2.33 33.25 -6.65
CA THR A 3 -1.50 32.13 -7.03
C THR A 3 -0.54 31.75 -5.91
N GLY A 4 -0.03 32.76 -5.19
CA GLY A 4 0.90 32.47 -4.12
C GLY A 4 0.30 31.58 -3.06
N PRO A 5 -0.88 31.93 -2.53
CA PRO A 5 -1.50 31.05 -1.56
C PRO A 5 -1.79 29.67 -2.11
N LEU A 6 -2.18 29.59 -3.36
CA LEU A 6 -2.46 28.30 -3.94
C LEU A 6 -1.22 27.42 -3.98
N ILE A 7 -0.08 28.03 -4.32
CA ILE A 7 1.16 27.27 -4.39
C ILE A 7 1.53 26.76 -3.00
N VAL A 8 1.42 27.62 -2.01
CA VAL A 8 1.74 27.22 -0.65
C VAL A 8 0.81 26.12 -0.22
N ASN A 9 -0.46 26.27 -0.56
CA ASN A 9 -1.46 25.32 -0.08
C ASN A 9 -1.37 23.97 -0.75
N SER A 10 -0.64 23.85 -1.85
CA SER A 10 -0.55 22.57 -2.51
C SER A 10 0.02 21.51 -1.56
N ARG A 11 0.85 21.92 -0.61
CA ARG A 11 1.37 20.97 0.36
C ARG A 11 0.31 20.51 1.35
N PHE A 12 -0.68 21.37 1.59
CA PHE A 12 -1.73 21.04 2.53
C PHE A 12 -2.88 20.31 1.86
N TYR A 13 -2.85 20.24 0.53
CA TYR A 13 -3.87 19.52 -0.21
C TYR A 13 -3.50 18.10 -0.49
N MET A 14 -2.34 17.67 0.03
CA MET A 14 -2.01 16.26 -0.09
C MET A 14 -3.11 15.46 0.59
N THR A 15 -3.48 14.38 -0.06
CA THR A 15 -4.52 13.55 0.50
C THR A 15 -3.96 12.77 1.67
N ASP A 16 -4.85 12.19 2.46
CA ASP A 16 -4.45 11.24 3.48
C ASP A 16 -4.57 9.81 2.94
N LYS A 17 -4.60 9.66 1.63
CA LYS A 17 -4.61 8.34 1.01
C LYS A 17 -3.20 7.94 0.68
N ARG A 18 -2.97 6.65 0.69
CA ARG A 18 -1.62 6.11 0.52
C ARG A 18 -1.64 4.89 -0.38
N ILE A 19 -0.54 4.69 -1.09
CA ILE A 19 -0.28 3.45 -1.79
C ILE A 19 0.82 2.73 -1.05
N VAL A 20 0.60 1.45 -0.74
CA VAL A 20 1.64 0.64 -0.13
C VAL A 20 2.05 -0.42 -1.13
N LEU A 21 3.35 -0.54 -1.33
CA LEU A 21 3.91 -1.55 -2.23
C LEU A 21 4.51 -2.67 -1.41
N THR A 22 4.21 -3.90 -1.79
CA THR A 22 4.85 -5.07 -1.23
C THR A 22 4.89 -6.13 -2.32
N THR A 23 5.74 -7.14 -2.15
CA THR A 23 5.85 -8.23 -3.12
C THR A 23 5.63 -9.54 -2.40
N ALA A 24 5.28 -10.56 -3.16
CA ALA A 24 5.09 -11.90 -2.63
C ALA A 24 5.75 -12.89 -3.57
N GLY A 25 6.17 -14.03 -3.03
CA GLY A 25 6.90 -15.02 -3.80
C GLY A 25 6.04 -15.99 -4.55
N SER A 26 4.73 -15.94 -4.37
CA SER A 26 3.81 -16.82 -5.08
C SER A 26 2.47 -16.12 -5.22
N GLU A 27 1.69 -16.58 -6.19
CA GLU A 27 0.35 -16.03 -6.37
C GLU A 27 -0.51 -16.32 -5.15
N GLU A 28 -0.34 -17.49 -4.57
CA GLU A 28 -1.13 -17.88 -3.42
C GLU A 28 -0.88 -16.95 -2.25
N GLU A 29 0.38 -16.63 -1.99
CA GLU A 29 0.71 -15.72 -0.90
C GLU A 29 0.21 -14.31 -1.21
N ALA A 30 0.33 -13.87 -2.46
CA ALA A 30 -0.16 -12.55 -2.85
C ALA A 30 -1.66 -12.45 -2.58
N GLN A 31 -2.41 -13.48 -2.97
CA GLN A 31 -3.85 -13.50 -2.73
C GLN A 31 -4.17 -13.48 -1.25
N LYS A 32 -3.42 -14.24 -0.47
CA LYS A 32 -3.66 -14.31 0.96
C LYS A 32 -3.47 -12.94 1.62
N ILE A 33 -2.38 -12.27 1.27
CA ILE A 33 -2.12 -10.94 1.83
C ILE A 33 -3.19 -9.97 1.38
N ALA A 34 -3.50 -9.96 0.08
CA ALA A 34 -4.47 -9.02 -0.46
C ALA A 34 -5.84 -9.19 0.20
N ARG A 35 -6.30 -10.44 0.31
CA ARG A 35 -7.61 -10.68 0.90
C ARG A 35 -7.66 -10.29 2.36
N HIS A 36 -6.60 -10.60 3.09
CA HIS A 36 -6.57 -10.23 4.50
C HIS A 36 -6.69 -8.73 4.69
N LEU A 37 -5.94 -7.96 3.90
CA LEU A 37 -5.97 -6.51 4.05
C LEU A 37 -7.33 -5.93 3.70
N VAL A 38 -7.98 -6.47 2.67
CA VAL A 38 -9.28 -5.94 2.25
C VAL A 38 -10.38 -6.42 3.20
N GLU A 39 -10.36 -7.69 3.59
CA GLU A 39 -11.41 -8.21 4.46
C GLU A 39 -11.37 -7.59 5.84
N ASP A 40 -10.18 -7.26 6.33
CA ASP A 40 -10.06 -6.59 7.62
C ASP A 40 -10.22 -5.09 7.50
N ARG A 41 -10.53 -4.60 6.31
CA ARG A 41 -10.78 -3.19 6.05
C ARG A 41 -9.58 -2.31 6.37
N LEU A 42 -8.40 -2.87 6.19
CA LEU A 42 -7.15 -2.13 6.29
C LEU A 42 -6.78 -1.52 4.95
N ALA A 43 -7.33 -2.04 3.87
CA ALA A 43 -7.12 -1.52 2.54
C ALA A 43 -8.43 -1.51 1.80
N ALA A 44 -8.61 -0.54 0.91
CA ALA A 44 -9.79 -0.48 0.08
C ALA A 44 -9.68 -1.42 -1.11
N CYS A 45 -8.46 -1.60 -1.60
CA CYS A 45 -8.22 -2.33 -2.83
C CYS A 45 -6.77 -2.77 -2.85
N VAL A 46 -6.53 -3.97 -3.36
CA VAL A 46 -5.16 -4.42 -3.60
C VAL A 46 -5.13 -4.96 -5.02
N ASN A 47 -4.30 -4.35 -5.86
CA ASN A 47 -4.05 -4.86 -7.19
C ASN A 47 -2.85 -5.78 -7.13
N ILE A 48 -2.93 -6.91 -7.81
CA ILE A 48 -1.83 -7.86 -7.87
C ILE A 48 -1.33 -7.88 -9.30
N VAL A 49 -0.04 -7.53 -9.48
CA VAL A 49 0.61 -7.58 -10.78
C VAL A 49 1.41 -8.88 -10.81
N PRO A 50 1.02 -9.82 -11.68
CA PRO A 50 1.63 -11.14 -11.64
C PRO A 50 3.00 -11.17 -12.31
N GLN A 51 3.85 -11.98 -11.75
CA GLN A 51 5.07 -12.44 -12.39
C GLN A 51 5.99 -11.32 -12.83
N ILE A 52 6.25 -10.38 -11.93
CA ILE A 52 7.33 -9.43 -12.18
C ILE A 52 8.65 -10.13 -11.93
N ILE A 53 9.71 -9.58 -12.50
CA ILE A 53 11.07 -10.09 -12.28
C ILE A 53 11.77 -9.08 -11.40
N SER A 54 12.23 -9.54 -10.25
CA SER A 54 12.93 -8.69 -9.29
C SER A 54 14.40 -9.07 -9.28
N VAL A 55 15.26 -8.07 -9.44
CA VAL A 55 16.72 -8.28 -9.38
C VAL A 55 17.19 -7.46 -8.19
N TYR A 56 17.88 -8.12 -7.27
CA TYR A 56 18.20 -7.46 -6.02
C TYR A 56 19.47 -8.06 -5.43
N ARG A 57 20.03 -7.36 -4.46
CA ARG A 57 21.23 -7.83 -3.77
C ARG A 57 20.83 -8.47 -2.45
N TRP A 58 21.30 -9.66 -2.23
CA TRP A 58 21.01 -10.39 -1.00
C TRP A 58 22.26 -11.13 -0.55
N GLU A 59 22.71 -10.82 0.66
CA GLU A 59 23.86 -11.50 1.27
C GLU A 59 25.08 -11.49 0.35
N GLY A 60 25.32 -10.34 -0.26
CA GLY A 60 26.51 -10.16 -1.08
C GLY A 60 26.38 -10.59 -2.53
N ASN A 61 25.26 -11.18 -2.89
CA ASN A 61 25.07 -11.71 -4.25
C ASN A 61 23.92 -10.98 -4.91
N VAL A 62 23.98 -10.97 -6.26
CA VAL A 62 22.88 -10.47 -7.06
C VAL A 62 21.96 -11.65 -7.35
N GLU A 63 20.71 -11.49 -6.93
CA GLU A 63 19.70 -12.54 -7.06
C GLU A 63 18.62 -12.10 -8.02
N GLU A 64 17.90 -13.06 -8.56
CA GLU A 64 16.76 -12.79 -9.41
C GLU A 64 15.61 -13.69 -8.97
N ALA A 65 14.42 -13.13 -8.90
CA ALA A 65 13.24 -13.89 -8.48
C ALA A 65 12.04 -13.41 -9.25
N ARG A 66 11.09 -14.34 -9.45
CA ARG A 66 9.79 -13.98 -9.98
C ARG A 66 8.88 -13.71 -8.80
N GLU A 67 8.20 -12.60 -8.86
CA GLU A 67 7.37 -12.18 -7.74
C GLU A 67 6.06 -11.60 -8.25
N TRP A 68 5.16 -11.40 -7.31
CA TRP A 68 3.86 -10.76 -7.53
C TRP A 68 3.89 -9.45 -6.78
N LEU A 69 3.61 -8.36 -7.49
CA LEU A 69 3.62 -7.02 -6.89
C LEU A 69 2.22 -6.69 -6.42
N LEU A 70 2.11 -6.29 -5.16
CA LEU A 70 0.85 -5.85 -4.62
C LEU A 70 0.86 -4.32 -4.50
N VAL A 71 -0.17 -3.70 -5.07
CA VAL A 71 -0.36 -2.26 -5.01
C VAL A 71 -1.59 -2.03 -4.13
N VAL A 72 -1.35 -1.59 -2.91
CA VAL A 72 -2.37 -1.50 -1.86
C VAL A 72 -2.85 -0.07 -1.75
N LYS A 73 -4.17 0.15 -1.86
CA LYS A 73 -4.74 1.48 -1.69
C LYS A 73 -5.35 1.57 -0.29
N THR A 74 -4.85 2.51 0.49
CA THR A 74 -5.24 2.62 1.89
C THR A 74 -5.16 4.08 2.32
N THR A 75 -5.21 4.30 3.63
CA THR A 75 -5.14 5.64 4.21
C THR A 75 -3.89 5.75 5.08
N ALA A 76 -3.51 6.99 5.33
CA ALA A 76 -2.38 7.25 6.23
C ALA A 76 -2.64 6.67 7.61
N ALA A 77 -3.88 6.79 8.09
CA ALA A 77 -4.22 6.30 9.42
C ALA A 77 -4.09 4.79 9.54
N ALA A 78 -4.35 4.06 8.45
CA ALA A 78 -4.31 2.61 8.50
C ALA A 78 -2.92 2.04 8.20
N PHE A 79 -1.97 2.87 7.79
CA PHE A 79 -0.70 2.34 7.29
C PHE A 79 0.03 1.48 8.33
N VAL A 80 0.05 1.91 9.58
CA VAL A 80 0.78 1.13 10.59
C VAL A 80 0.18 -0.27 10.71
N GLN A 81 -1.14 -0.39 10.67
CA GLN A 81 -1.78 -1.68 10.73
C GLN A 81 -1.53 -2.51 9.47
N VAL A 82 -1.49 -1.85 8.31
CA VAL A 82 -1.14 -2.54 7.07
C VAL A 82 0.28 -3.09 7.17
N ARG A 83 1.21 -2.28 7.63
CA ARG A 83 2.60 -2.69 7.75
C ARG A 83 2.73 -3.88 8.70
N GLU A 84 2.03 -3.81 9.82
CA GLU A 84 2.09 -4.89 10.80
C GLU A 84 1.48 -6.17 10.25
N ALA A 85 0.37 -6.05 9.52
CA ALA A 85 -0.27 -7.23 8.95
C ALA A 85 0.63 -7.88 7.90
N ILE A 86 1.28 -7.08 7.07
CA ILE A 86 2.19 -7.63 6.07
C ILE A 86 3.33 -8.37 6.75
N ALA A 87 3.93 -7.75 7.77
CA ALA A 87 5.05 -8.39 8.46
C ALA A 87 4.63 -9.71 9.12
N GLU A 88 3.40 -9.77 9.60
CA GLU A 88 2.94 -10.94 10.31
C GLU A 88 2.62 -12.10 9.39
N ILE A 89 2.05 -11.77 8.22
CA ILE A 89 1.59 -12.81 7.30
C ILE A 89 2.70 -13.30 6.38
N HIS A 90 3.62 -12.41 6.04
CA HIS A 90 4.57 -12.66 4.98
C HIS A 90 5.54 -13.79 5.35
N SER A 91 5.89 -14.59 4.33
CA SER A 91 6.86 -15.66 4.51
C SER A 91 8.30 -15.17 4.44
N TYR A 92 8.53 -13.99 3.88
CA TYR A 92 9.89 -13.46 3.77
C TYR A 92 10.40 -13.00 5.11
N GLU A 93 11.69 -13.17 5.30
CA GLU A 93 12.35 -12.64 6.48
C GLU A 93 12.32 -11.11 6.48
N LEU A 94 12.45 -10.51 5.30
CA LEU A 94 12.51 -9.06 5.15
C LEU A 94 11.55 -8.65 4.03
N PRO A 95 10.26 -8.55 4.33
CA PRO A 95 9.30 -8.20 3.27
C PRO A 95 9.40 -6.73 2.91
N GLU A 96 9.19 -6.45 1.63
CA GLU A 96 9.09 -5.08 1.17
C GLU A 96 7.81 -4.46 1.72
N CYS A 97 7.91 -3.21 2.17
CA CYS A 97 6.72 -2.46 2.58
C CYS A 97 7.06 -0.99 2.44
N ILE A 98 6.58 -0.38 1.37
CA ILE A 98 6.87 1.00 1.04
C ILE A 98 5.57 1.76 0.98
N CYS A 99 5.53 2.91 1.65
CA CYS A 99 4.34 3.75 1.68
C CYS A 99 4.57 4.99 0.85
N LEU A 100 3.70 5.22 -0.12
CA LEU A 100 3.79 6.38 -1.01
C LEU A 100 2.57 7.27 -0.80
N ASN A 101 2.80 8.57 -0.86
CA ASN A 101 1.71 9.53 -0.83
C ASN A 101 0.93 9.48 -2.12
N ILE A 102 -0.39 9.59 -2.02
CA ILE A 102 -1.23 9.90 -3.18
C ILE A 102 -1.44 11.40 -3.11
N GLU A 103 -0.79 12.11 -4.01
CA GLU A 103 -0.84 13.56 -3.98
C GLU A 103 -2.23 14.07 -4.30
N ASP A 104 -2.89 13.46 -5.30
CA ASP A 104 -4.19 13.93 -5.76
C ASP A 104 -4.84 12.78 -6.54
N GLY A 105 -6.12 12.91 -6.78
CA GLY A 105 -6.84 11.91 -7.53
C GLY A 105 -8.29 12.33 -7.69
N SER A 106 -9.06 11.45 -8.32
CA SER A 106 -10.50 11.66 -8.45
C SER A 106 -11.12 11.72 -7.07
N ASN A 107 -11.88 12.78 -6.80
CA ASN A 107 -12.48 12.97 -5.47
C ASN A 107 -13.37 11.79 -5.11
N ASP A 108 -14.15 11.31 -6.06
CA ASP A 108 -15.08 10.22 -5.77
C ASP A 108 -14.32 8.94 -5.45
N TYR A 109 -13.25 8.67 -6.18
CA TYR A 109 -12.47 7.47 -5.91
C TYR A 109 -11.78 7.56 -4.56
N LEU A 110 -11.19 8.71 -4.27
CA LEU A 110 -10.49 8.87 -2.99
C LEU A 110 -11.46 8.78 -1.83
N GLN A 111 -12.68 9.27 -2.00
CA GLN A 111 -13.70 9.14 -0.98
C GLN A 111 -14.08 7.67 -0.80
N TRP A 112 -14.15 6.92 -1.91
CA TRP A 112 -14.44 5.49 -1.82
C TRP A 112 -13.35 4.77 -1.02
N VAL A 113 -12.09 5.14 -1.23
CA VAL A 113 -11.00 4.55 -0.45
C VAL A 113 -11.19 4.85 1.03
N ALA A 114 -11.52 6.11 1.34
CA ALA A 114 -11.73 6.51 2.73
C ALA A 114 -12.84 5.70 3.38
N ASP A 115 -13.93 5.51 2.65
CA ASP A 115 -15.09 4.82 3.21
C ASP A 115 -14.84 3.33 3.40
N ALA A 116 -14.00 2.74 2.60
CA ALA A 116 -13.74 1.32 2.65
C ALA A 116 -12.76 0.93 3.77
N VAL A 117 -11.97 1.89 4.24
CA VAL A 117 -10.91 1.62 5.20
C VAL A 117 -11.33 2.11 6.57
N LEU A 118 -11.26 1.24 7.57
CA LEU A 118 -11.64 1.61 8.92
C LEU A 118 -10.52 2.35 9.66
N GLY A 119 -9.27 1.98 9.37
CA GLY A 119 -8.17 2.62 10.06
C GLY A 119 -8.25 2.41 11.55
N GLU A 120 -7.99 3.47 12.29
CA GLU A 120 -7.95 3.35 13.74
C GLU A 120 -9.30 3.10 14.35
N ARG A 121 -10.37 3.39 13.63
CA ARG A 121 -11.70 3.17 14.21
C ARG A 121 -12.00 1.69 14.39
N SER A 122 -11.25 0.85 13.72
CA SER A 122 -11.46 -0.58 13.87
C SER A 122 -11.18 -1.05 15.30
N LYS A 123 -10.55 -0.20 16.09
CA LYS A 123 -10.25 -0.57 17.46
C LYS A 123 -11.46 -0.45 18.38
N GLU A 124 -12.47 0.18 17.90
CA GLU A 124 -13.67 0.31 18.68
C GLU A 124 -14.57 -0.88 18.43
#